data_103a1b9d5fb5a39b46bed691e6d8db0b
#
_entry.id   103a1b9d5fb5a39b46bed691e6d8db0b
#
_cell.length_a   1.000
_cell.length_b   1.000
_cell.length_c   1.000
_cell.angle_alpha   90.00
_cell.angle_beta   90.00
_cell.angle_gamma   90.00
#
_symmetry.space_group_name_H-M   'P 1'
#
loop_
_entity.id
_entity.type
_entity.pdbx_description
1 polymer ?
#
loop_
_entity_poly.entity_id
_entity_poly.type
_entity_poly.pdbx_seq_one_letter_code
_entity_poly.pdbx_strand_id
1 'polypeptide(L)' 'MKKLENRSLDRGITIMETLARNGASSLADLHRECALPKSTIRRLLATLIRRRLVRRSLADQLYRINITLAAGSGEPI' A
#
# COMPACT_ATOMS: atom_id res chain seq x y z
N MET A 1 1.76 -27.12 -1.51
CA MET A 1 1.48 -26.58 -1.44
C MET A 1 1.75 -25.32 -1.35
N LYS A 2 2.30 -24.85 -1.25
CA LYS A 2 2.62 -23.73 -1.15
C LYS A 2 2.48 -22.99 -2.25
N LYS A 3 2.29 -23.39 -3.22
CA LYS A 3 2.15 -22.75 -4.38
C LYS A 3 0.91 -22.03 -4.48
N LEU A 4 0.06 -21.98 -3.53
CA LEU A 4 -1.15 -21.21 -3.56
C LEU A 4 -0.91 -19.75 -3.27
N GLU A 5 0.29 -19.39 -2.94
CA GLU A 5 0.59 -18.01 -2.65
C GLU A 5 0.61 -17.15 -3.89
N ASN A 6 0.13 -15.95 -3.76
CA ASN A 6 0.17 -14.98 -4.84
C ASN A 6 1.21 -13.92 -4.49
N ARG A 7 2.31 -13.90 -5.24
CA ARG A 7 3.37 -12.98 -4.97
C ARG A 7 2.98 -11.54 -5.06
N SER A 8 2.18 -11.18 -6.05
CA SER A 8 1.76 -9.79 -6.21
C SER A 8 0.90 -9.36 -5.03
N LEU A 9 -0.01 -10.21 -4.62
CA LEU A 9 -0.86 -9.90 -3.49
C LEU A 9 -0.04 -9.77 -2.22
N ASP A 10 0.88 -10.69 -2.01
CA ASP A 10 1.74 -10.68 -0.85
C ASP A 10 2.55 -9.38 -0.80
N ARG A 11 3.10 -8.96 -1.92
CA ARG A 11 3.87 -7.73 -1.97
C ARG A 11 3.00 -6.51 -1.74
N GLY A 12 1.76 -6.53 -2.26
CA GLY A 12 0.83 -5.44 -2.02
C GLY A 12 0.47 -5.32 -0.55
N ILE A 13 0.28 -6.44 0.11
CA ILE A 13 -0.02 -6.46 1.53
C ILE A 13 1.17 -5.93 2.32
N THR A 14 2.39 -6.29 1.90
CA THR A 14 3.59 -5.80 2.57
C THR A 14 3.64 -4.27 2.50
N ILE A 15 3.28 -3.69 1.35
CA ILE A 15 3.24 -2.24 1.21
C ILE A 15 2.21 -1.66 2.18
N MET A 16 1.04 -2.28 2.26
CA MET A 16 -0.01 -1.79 3.15
C MET A 16 0.44 -1.86 4.61
N GLU A 17 1.08 -2.94 4.99
CA GLU A 17 1.58 -3.10 6.35
C GLU A 17 2.65 -2.05 6.67
N THR A 18 3.50 -1.77 5.70
CA THR A 18 4.54 -0.78 5.89
C THR A 18 3.92 0.60 6.09
N LEU A 19 2.91 0.93 5.29
CA LEU A 19 2.24 2.21 5.44
C LEU A 19 1.50 2.28 6.79
N ALA A 20 0.93 1.18 7.22
CA ALA A 20 0.22 1.16 8.49
C ALA A 20 1.19 1.36 9.66
N ARG A 21 2.37 0.78 9.55
CA ARG A 21 3.36 0.86 10.60
C ARG A 21 4.10 2.19 10.63
N ASN A 22 4.50 2.66 9.47
CA ASN A 22 5.32 3.87 9.37
C ASN A 22 4.55 5.15 9.08
N GLY A 23 3.32 5.06 8.68
CA GLY A 23 2.55 6.23 8.31
C GLY A 23 2.91 6.67 6.90
N ALA A 24 2.71 7.95 6.61
CA ALA A 24 2.96 8.48 5.27
C ALA A 24 4.38 8.20 4.84
N SER A 25 4.53 7.66 3.64
CA SER A 25 5.83 7.24 3.13
C SER A 25 5.97 7.64 1.67
N SER A 26 7.19 7.96 1.27
CA SER A 26 7.49 8.29 -0.11
C SER A 26 7.76 7.00 -0.88
N LEU A 27 7.87 7.11 -2.19
CA LEU A 27 8.24 5.95 -3.00
C LEU A 27 9.62 5.44 -2.57
N ALA A 28 10.55 6.35 -2.30
CA ALA A 28 11.89 5.94 -1.88
C ALA A 28 11.84 5.20 -0.54
N ASP A 29 10.98 5.66 0.37
CA ASP A 29 10.83 5.00 1.66
C ASP A 29 10.31 3.58 1.48
N LEU A 30 9.30 3.43 0.64
CA LEU A 30 8.73 2.11 0.40
C LEU A 30 9.72 1.19 -0.27
N HIS A 31 10.49 1.74 -1.21
CA HIS A 31 11.52 0.96 -1.89
C HIS A 31 12.53 0.42 -0.88
N ARG A 32 12.93 1.26 0.06
CA ARG A 32 13.90 0.87 1.05
C ARG A 32 13.32 -0.12 2.05
N GLU A 33 12.10 0.14 2.51
CA GLU A 33 11.49 -0.71 3.53
C GLU A 33 11.03 -2.05 2.99
N CYS A 34 10.52 -2.08 1.79
CA CYS A 34 9.97 -3.32 1.24
C CYS A 34 10.98 -4.12 0.43
N ALA A 35 12.13 -3.51 0.14
CA ALA A 35 13.18 -4.18 -0.64
C ALA A 35 12.66 -4.66 -2.00
N LEU A 36 11.79 -3.90 -2.61
CA LEU A 36 11.26 -4.21 -3.94
C LEU A 36 11.71 -3.13 -4.93
N PRO A 37 11.85 -3.48 -6.21
CA PRO A 37 12.20 -2.47 -7.21
C PRO A 37 11.15 -1.39 -7.24
N LYS A 38 11.56 -0.16 -7.51
CA LYS A 38 10.64 0.96 -7.57
C LYS A 38 9.54 0.77 -8.59
N SER A 39 9.88 0.14 -9.74
CA SER A 39 8.86 -0.10 -10.77
C SER A 39 7.78 -1.04 -10.25
N THR A 40 8.17 -2.04 -9.48
CA THR A 40 7.22 -2.97 -8.90
C THR A 40 6.32 -2.25 -7.90
N ILE A 41 6.92 -1.40 -7.05
CA ILE A 41 6.16 -0.66 -6.06
C ILE A 41 5.17 0.28 -6.74
N ARG A 42 5.60 0.98 -7.80
CA ARG A 42 4.71 1.86 -8.52
C ARG A 42 3.52 1.11 -9.09
N ARG A 43 3.75 -0.07 -9.64
CA ARG A 43 2.68 -0.85 -10.20
C ARG A 43 1.69 -1.31 -9.15
N LEU A 44 2.20 -1.76 -8.02
CA LEU A 44 1.35 -2.20 -6.93
C LEU A 44 0.58 -1.03 -6.34
N LEU A 45 1.24 0.12 -6.17
CA LEU A 45 0.57 1.29 -5.64
C LEU A 45 -0.54 1.76 -6.57
N ALA A 46 -0.32 1.70 -7.88
CA ALA A 46 -1.35 2.10 -8.82
C ALA A 46 -2.62 1.29 -8.61
N THR A 47 -2.48 -0.01 -8.39
CA THR A 47 -3.62 -0.86 -8.13
C THR A 47 -4.26 -0.53 -6.79
N LEU A 48 -3.45 -0.35 -5.76
CA LEU A 48 -3.97 -0.05 -4.43
C LEU A 48 -4.71 1.29 -4.41
N ILE A 49 -4.21 2.26 -5.15
CA ILE A 49 -4.85 3.57 -5.24
C ILE A 49 -6.17 3.44 -6.00
N ARG A 50 -6.17 2.69 -7.11
CA ARG A 50 -7.37 2.51 -7.88
C ARG A 50 -8.45 1.82 -7.06
N ARG A 51 -8.05 0.92 -6.16
CA ARG A 51 -8.99 0.22 -5.30
C ARG A 51 -9.31 0.99 -4.02
N ARG A 52 -8.77 2.21 -3.92
CA ARG A 52 -9.00 3.07 -2.77
C ARG A 52 -8.50 2.54 -1.44
N LEU A 53 -7.48 1.72 -1.50
CA LEU A 53 -6.83 1.21 -0.29
C LEU A 53 -5.70 2.11 0.14
N VAL A 54 -5.13 2.85 -0.81
CA VAL A 54 -4.03 3.76 -0.56
C VAL A 54 -4.34 5.07 -1.29
N ARG A 55 -3.89 6.18 -0.76
CA ARG A 55 -4.02 7.44 -1.45
C ARG A 55 -2.68 8.15 -1.44
N ARG A 56 -2.49 9.03 -2.40
CA ARG A 56 -1.29 9.82 -2.51
C ARG A 56 -1.67 11.28 -2.39
N SER A 57 -1.01 11.99 -1.49
CA SER A 57 -1.27 13.39 -1.32
C SER A 57 -0.49 14.19 -2.35
N LEU A 58 -1.15 15.10 -3.02
CA LEU A 58 -0.47 15.96 -3.98
C LEU A 58 0.38 17.00 -3.28
N ALA A 59 0.04 17.31 -2.04
CA ALA A 59 0.76 18.34 -1.32
C ALA A 59 2.18 17.89 -0.98
N ASP A 60 2.35 16.66 -0.52
CA ASP A 60 3.66 16.20 -0.12
C ASP A 60 4.13 14.98 -0.90
N GLN A 61 3.29 14.47 -1.81
CA GLN A 61 3.63 13.35 -2.64
C GLN A 61 3.84 12.05 -1.86
N LEU A 62 3.34 11.97 -0.65
CA LEU A 62 3.48 10.77 0.15
C LEU A 62 2.25 9.87 0.02
N TYR A 63 2.48 8.59 0.23
CA TYR A 63 1.42 7.60 0.17
C TYR A 63 0.94 7.26 1.57
N ARG A 64 -0.36 7.06 1.73
CA ARG A 64 -0.96 6.75 3.02
C ARG A 64 -2.07 5.75 2.85
N ILE A 65 -2.36 5.01 3.89
CA ILE A 65 -3.52 4.13 3.91
C ILE A 65 -4.75 5.02 3.80
N ASN A 66 -5.72 4.57 3.02
CA ASN A 66 -6.95 5.33 2.84
C ASN A 66 -7.90 5.03 4.00
N ILE A 67 -7.96 5.95 4.92
CA ILE A 67 -8.80 5.83 6.09
C ILE A 67 -10.26 5.65 5.77
N THR A 68 -10.73 6.21 4.70
CA THR A 68 -12.13 6.11 4.32
C THR A 68 -12.55 4.66 4.19
N LEU A 69 -11.70 3.83 3.61
CA LEU A 69 -12.01 2.44 3.46
C LEU A 69 -12.06 1.77 4.83
N ALA A 70 -11.11 2.07 5.67
CA ALA A 70 -11.04 1.47 6.98
C ALA A 70 -12.27 1.85 7.79
N ALA A 71 -12.68 3.09 7.71
CA ALA A 71 -13.85 3.53 8.44
C ALA A 71 -15.09 2.81 7.95
N GLY A 72 -15.19 2.65 6.65
CA GLY A 72 -16.35 1.97 6.08
C GLY A 72 -16.43 0.53 6.52
N SER A 73 -15.30 -0.12 6.57
CA SER A 73 -15.33 -1.52 6.91
C SER A 73 -15.64 -1.72 8.40
N GLY A 74 -15.35 -0.73 9.20
CA GLY A 74 -15.60 -0.89 10.61
C GLY A 74 -16.97 -0.51 11.04
N GLU A 75 -17.85 -0.03 10.13
CA GLU A 75 -19.04 0.46 10.45
C GLU A 75 -19.95 -0.48 10.94
N PRO A 76 -20.20 -0.60 12.01
CA PRO A 76 -21.07 -1.54 12.54
C PRO A 76 -22.44 -1.17 12.35
N ILE A 77 -22.80 -0.46 12.49
CA ILE A 77 -24.02 -0.15 12.42
C ILE A 77 -24.76 -0.37 12.38
#